data_710f85c60ee8ebe228d20124449b5eae
#
_entry.id   710f85c60ee8ebe228d20124449b5eae
#
_cell.length_a   1.000
_cell.length_b   1.000
_cell.length_c   1.000
_cell.angle_alpha   90.00
_cell.angle_beta   90.00
_cell.angle_gamma   90.00
#
_symmetry.space_group_name_H-M   'P 1'
#
loop_
_entity.id
_entity.type
_entity.pdbx_description
1 polymer ?
#
loop_
_entity_poly.entity_id
_entity_poly.type
_entity_poly.pdbx_seq_one_letter_code
_entity_poly.pdbx_strand_id
1 'polypeptide(L)'
;MGVGEIPLLSHILRRAAPASVVLAISLIAGAWAFDSVRAQETAAAVRVVLPEAPTAEQLRAAYAGAPETWPTPTLRPGAVFTEFGPLPTPVTPADNPTTPEKAALGQRLFDDPRLSASGQIACASCHARELGFADGVRTSFGHDRQRGKRNAPSVAPAAWMPVLFWDGRADTLEAQSLHPLVDPLEMAGALPEIEARIAADPTYAEAFRAAFGDDRVTMDRIAKALAAFQRSLRPGQARWRRFIGGDRRALDDQQLRGLHLFRTKAACASCHSGPVFSDGRFHNLGLTFYGREHEDLGRYHVTGRAEDVGAFRTPGLLGVSRTGPWMHNGLFPLMEGIVRFYNAGGAHPRRPAGSENDPMYPVTDPMLEPLNLTDDEIDDLVAYLEAL
;
A
#
# COMPACT_ATOMS: atom_id res chain seq x y z
N MET A 1 -50.93 -18.47 38.41
CA MET A 1 -50.71 -19.32 39.61
C MET A 1 -49.31 -19.88 39.48
N GLY A 2 -48.31 -19.62 40.27
CA GLY A 2 -48.12 -18.96 41.52
C GLY A 2 -46.64 -18.55 41.60
N VAL A 3 -46.48 -17.47 42.21
CA VAL A 3 -45.29 -16.73 42.60
C VAL A 3 -44.52 -17.51 43.67
N GLY A 4 -43.22 -17.38 43.73
CA GLY A 4 -42.36 -17.90 44.77
C GLY A 4 -41.10 -17.09 44.92
N GLU A 5 -41.10 -16.19 45.90
CA GLU A 5 -40.07 -15.19 46.22
C GLU A 5 -38.84 -15.77 46.96
N ILE A 6 -37.82 -14.93 46.92
CA ILE A 6 -36.56 -14.78 47.69
C ILE A 6 -36.65 -15.12 49.18
N PRO A 7 -35.50 -15.42 49.91
CA PRO A 7 -34.97 -14.35 50.76
C PRO A 7 -33.42 -14.17 50.79
N LEU A 8 -33.09 -12.87 50.99
CA LEU A 8 -31.83 -12.35 51.58
C LEU A 8 -31.62 -12.87 53.02
N LEU A 9 -30.36 -12.97 53.43
CA LEU A 9 -29.95 -12.69 54.80
C LEU A 9 -28.53 -12.15 54.88
N SER A 10 -28.49 -10.92 55.39
CA SER A 10 -27.35 -10.15 55.89
C SER A 10 -26.94 -10.58 57.29
N HIS A 11 -25.68 -10.39 57.69
CA HIS A 11 -25.19 -9.90 58.99
C HIS A 11 -23.68 -9.89 59.03
N ILE A 12 -23.03 -8.76 59.12
CA ILE A 12 -22.67 -7.89 60.29
C ILE A 12 -21.25 -8.15 60.82
N LEU A 13 -20.39 -7.14 60.56
CA LEU A 13 -19.45 -6.37 61.42
C LEU A 13 -18.62 -7.08 62.52
N ARG A 14 -17.30 -6.86 62.53
CA ARG A 14 -16.57 -5.98 63.49
C ARG A 14 -15.05 -6.08 63.39
N ARG A 15 -14.42 -4.95 63.13
CA ARG A 15 -13.29 -4.26 63.79
C ARG A 15 -12.18 -5.06 64.49
N ALA A 16 -10.93 -4.81 64.08
CA ALA A 16 -9.82 -4.31 64.94
C ALA A 16 -8.57 -3.97 64.11
N ALA A 17 -8.06 -2.78 64.31
CA ALA A 17 -6.67 -2.35 64.12
C ALA A 17 -6.14 -2.08 65.54
N PRO A 18 -4.84 -1.76 65.78
CA PRO A 18 -3.63 -1.69 64.94
C PRO A 18 -2.41 -2.39 65.63
N ALA A 19 -1.34 -2.59 64.88
CA ALA A 19 -0.02 -2.71 65.46
C ALA A 19 1.03 -2.06 64.55
N SER A 20 1.55 -0.94 65.00
CA SER A 20 2.68 -0.22 64.45
C SER A 20 3.96 -1.06 64.61
N VAL A 21 4.63 -1.37 63.51
CA VAL A 21 6.02 -1.84 63.57
C VAL A 21 6.88 -0.79 62.86
N VAL A 22 7.65 -0.08 63.65
CA VAL A 22 8.76 0.78 63.21
C VAL A 22 9.90 -0.14 62.82
N LEU A 23 10.27 -0.13 61.57
CA LEU A 23 11.50 -0.80 61.14
C LEU A 23 12.46 0.24 60.56
N ALA A 24 13.63 0.23 61.13
CA ALA A 24 14.76 1.12 60.89
C ALA A 24 15.23 1.05 59.40
N ILE A 25 15.34 2.23 58.76
CA ILE A 25 15.94 2.38 57.44
C ILE A 25 17.44 2.45 57.64
N SER A 26 18.16 1.38 57.26
CA SER A 26 19.59 1.41 57.07
C SER A 26 19.87 1.99 55.66
N LEU A 27 20.42 3.19 55.65
CA LEU A 27 20.98 3.82 54.43
C LEU A 27 22.23 3.04 53.96
N ILE A 28 22.08 2.24 52.92
CA ILE A 28 23.20 1.80 52.09
C ILE A 28 23.20 2.71 50.87
N ALA A 29 24.13 3.66 50.85
CA ALA A 29 24.44 4.47 49.69
C ALA A 29 25.13 3.58 48.64
N GLY A 30 24.33 2.97 47.75
CA GLY A 30 24.82 2.38 46.53
C GLY A 30 24.80 3.45 45.44
N ALA A 31 26.00 3.93 45.08
CA ALA A 31 26.18 4.78 43.90
C ALA A 31 25.82 3.97 42.65
N TRP A 32 24.58 4.10 42.18
CA TRP A 32 24.23 3.72 40.83
C TRP A 32 24.65 4.87 39.92
N ALA A 33 25.70 4.63 39.15
CA ALA A 33 26.06 5.47 38.03
C ALA A 33 24.83 5.48 37.07
N PHE A 34 24.11 6.60 37.01
CA PHE A 34 23.24 6.91 35.91
C PHE A 34 24.13 7.08 34.69
N ASP A 35 24.34 5.98 33.95
CA ASP A 35 24.76 6.09 32.55
C ASP A 35 23.68 6.89 31.85
N SER A 36 24.01 8.16 31.67
CA SER A 36 23.26 9.05 30.78
C SER A 36 23.28 8.39 29.41
N VAL A 37 22.11 7.80 29.03
CA VAL A 37 21.77 7.57 27.66
C VAL A 37 21.79 8.96 27.01
N ARG A 38 22.94 9.34 26.46
CA ARG A 38 23.05 10.42 25.49
C ARG A 38 22.11 10.04 24.36
N ALA A 39 20.94 10.68 24.34
CA ALA A 39 20.22 10.83 23.13
C ALA A 39 21.24 11.37 22.11
N GLN A 40 21.64 10.54 21.17
CA GLN A 40 22.30 11.02 19.97
C GLN A 40 21.25 11.90 19.29
N GLU A 41 21.34 13.21 19.51
CA GLU A 41 20.82 14.18 18.56
C GLU A 41 21.50 13.83 17.24
N THR A 42 20.80 13.11 16.40
CA THR A 42 21.19 12.94 15.00
C THR A 42 21.24 14.37 14.45
N ALA A 43 22.46 14.89 14.29
CA ALA A 43 22.66 16.18 13.65
C ALA A 43 21.85 16.16 12.35
N ALA A 44 20.93 17.11 12.21
CA ALA A 44 20.08 17.20 11.03
C ALA A 44 21.00 17.21 9.80
N ALA A 45 20.86 16.22 8.93
CA ALA A 45 21.70 16.11 7.74
C ALA A 45 21.61 17.42 6.94
N VAL A 46 22.76 18.05 6.67
CA VAL A 46 22.79 19.27 5.87
C VAL A 46 22.39 18.92 4.44
N ARG A 47 21.23 19.41 4.02
CA ARG A 47 20.71 19.19 2.67
C ARG A 47 21.38 20.14 1.68
N VAL A 48 21.58 19.63 0.46
CA VAL A 48 22.15 20.42 -0.64
C VAL A 48 21.12 21.43 -1.15
N VAL A 49 21.55 22.68 -1.33
CA VAL A 49 20.75 23.73 -1.99
C VAL A 49 21.21 23.85 -3.44
N LEU A 50 20.27 23.78 -4.37
CA LEU A 50 20.52 23.89 -5.82
C LEU A 50 19.91 25.20 -6.37
N PRO A 51 20.43 25.73 -7.50
CA PRO A 51 19.76 26.79 -8.25
C PRO A 51 18.45 26.30 -8.84
N GLU A 52 17.60 27.22 -9.32
CA GLU A 52 16.29 26.92 -9.89
C GLU A 52 16.38 26.00 -11.12
N ALA A 53 17.41 26.16 -11.95
CA ALA A 53 17.69 25.30 -13.10
C ALA A 53 19.09 24.66 -12.97
N PRO A 54 19.25 23.58 -12.21
CA PRO A 54 20.56 22.98 -11.98
C PRO A 54 21.05 22.22 -13.21
N THR A 55 22.36 22.28 -13.47
CA THR A 55 22.99 21.47 -14.49
C THR A 55 23.02 19.99 -14.12
N ALA A 56 23.21 19.10 -15.09
CA ALA A 56 23.35 17.67 -14.84
C ALA A 56 24.49 17.35 -13.85
N GLU A 57 25.62 18.07 -13.93
CA GLU A 57 26.74 17.91 -13.01
C GLU A 57 26.35 18.29 -11.58
N GLN A 58 25.65 19.41 -11.40
CA GLN A 58 25.15 19.84 -10.09
C GLN A 58 24.15 18.82 -9.51
N LEU A 59 23.25 18.27 -10.33
CA LEU A 59 22.34 17.22 -9.91
C LEU A 59 23.08 15.97 -9.49
N ARG A 60 24.07 15.52 -10.28
CA ARG A 60 24.89 14.33 -9.92
C ARG A 60 25.61 14.54 -8.60
N ALA A 61 26.17 15.71 -8.36
CA ALA A 61 26.81 16.04 -7.10
C ALA A 61 25.79 16.06 -5.93
N ALA A 62 24.61 16.64 -6.13
CA ALA A 62 23.58 16.77 -5.11
C ALA A 62 22.94 15.44 -4.71
N TYR A 63 22.82 14.50 -5.66
CA TYR A 63 22.25 13.17 -5.43
C TYR A 63 23.33 12.08 -5.23
N ALA A 64 24.60 12.45 -5.06
CA ALA A 64 25.67 11.50 -4.81
C ALA A 64 25.62 10.84 -3.43
N GLY A 65 25.16 11.60 -2.42
CA GLY A 65 25.09 11.16 -1.03
C GLY A 65 23.89 10.27 -0.72
N ALA A 66 23.72 9.98 0.58
CA ALA A 66 22.55 9.29 1.11
C ALA A 66 21.29 10.16 0.93
N PRO A 67 20.10 9.56 0.77
CA PRO A 67 18.86 10.31 0.49
C PRO A 67 18.55 11.43 1.47
N GLU A 68 18.93 11.29 2.72
CA GLU A 68 18.73 12.30 3.78
C GLU A 68 19.52 13.60 3.50
N THR A 69 20.56 13.52 2.67
CA THR A 69 21.38 14.68 2.26
C THR A 69 20.95 15.31 0.94
N TRP A 70 19.99 14.71 0.23
CA TRP A 70 19.51 15.18 -1.04
C TRP A 70 18.81 16.55 -0.92
N PRO A 71 18.60 17.27 -2.03
CA PRO A 71 17.86 18.53 -2.00
C PRO A 71 16.52 18.39 -1.29
N THR A 72 16.18 19.40 -0.49
CA THR A 72 14.91 19.43 0.24
C THR A 72 13.74 19.30 -0.72
N PRO A 73 12.79 18.37 -0.49
CA PRO A 73 11.62 18.27 -1.35
C PRO A 73 10.70 19.48 -1.14
N THR A 74 10.05 19.91 -2.22
CA THR A 74 8.92 20.81 -2.14
C THR A 74 7.67 20.00 -1.85
N LEU A 75 6.99 20.29 -0.74
CA LEU A 75 5.82 19.54 -0.31
C LEU A 75 4.59 20.44 -0.30
N ARG A 76 3.46 19.89 -0.68
CA ARG A 76 2.15 20.55 -0.56
C ARG A 76 1.71 20.62 0.90
N PRO A 77 0.93 21.64 1.31
CA PRO A 77 0.38 21.72 2.66
C PRO A 77 -0.39 20.42 3.04
N GLY A 78 -0.13 19.90 4.23
CA GLY A 78 -0.76 18.66 4.72
C GLY A 78 -0.10 17.36 4.26
N ALA A 79 0.95 17.42 3.43
CA ALA A 79 1.71 16.25 3.03
C ALA A 79 2.44 15.61 4.23
N VAL A 80 2.50 14.28 4.25
CA VAL A 80 3.32 13.51 5.18
C VAL A 80 4.44 12.85 4.38
N PHE A 81 5.64 13.35 4.55
CA PHE A 81 6.80 12.92 3.78
C PHE A 81 7.67 11.93 4.55
N THR A 82 8.02 10.84 3.90
CA THR A 82 9.07 9.92 4.31
C THR A 82 10.15 9.93 3.23
N GLU A 83 11.43 9.92 3.60
CA GLU A 83 12.50 9.97 2.61
C GLU A 83 12.54 8.67 1.79
N PHE A 84 13.02 8.77 0.55
CA PHE A 84 13.24 7.62 -0.31
C PHE A 84 14.35 6.73 0.25
N GLY A 85 14.25 5.44 0.01
CA GLY A 85 15.22 4.50 0.54
C GLY A 85 15.09 3.11 -0.09
N PRO A 86 15.99 2.19 0.24
CA PRO A 86 15.84 0.81 -0.13
C PRO A 86 14.60 0.22 0.53
N LEU A 87 13.95 -0.72 -0.14
CA LEU A 87 12.83 -1.44 0.44
C LEU A 87 13.26 -2.18 1.72
N PRO A 88 12.60 -1.95 2.85
CA PRO A 88 12.83 -2.74 4.05
C PRO A 88 12.36 -4.19 3.84
N THR A 89 12.73 -5.09 4.74
CA THR A 89 12.11 -6.41 4.80
C THR A 89 10.62 -6.25 5.08
N PRO A 90 9.73 -6.94 4.34
CA PRO A 90 8.30 -6.88 4.63
C PRO A 90 7.99 -7.34 6.04
N VAL A 91 7.05 -6.68 6.70
CA VAL A 91 6.56 -7.11 8.02
C VAL A 91 5.86 -8.45 7.87
N THR A 92 6.26 -9.40 8.70
CA THR A 92 5.69 -10.75 8.72
C THR A 92 4.91 -10.94 10.01
N PRO A 93 3.60 -11.28 9.95
CA PRO A 93 2.80 -11.57 11.16
C PRO A 93 3.36 -12.75 11.92
N ALA A 94 3.29 -12.71 13.24
CA ALA A 94 3.82 -13.79 14.09
C ALA A 94 3.11 -15.14 13.84
N ASP A 95 1.83 -15.12 13.51
CA ASP A 95 1.03 -16.32 13.20
C ASP A 95 1.15 -16.78 11.74
N ASN A 96 1.85 -15.99 10.89
CA ASN A 96 2.14 -16.35 9.50
C ASN A 96 3.56 -15.94 9.07
N PRO A 97 4.62 -16.53 9.66
CA PRO A 97 5.98 -16.29 9.22
C PRO A 97 6.16 -16.71 7.74
N THR A 98 6.81 -15.82 6.97
CA THR A 98 7.11 -16.09 5.56
C THR A 98 8.30 -17.04 5.45
N THR A 99 8.04 -18.28 5.03
CA THR A 99 9.07 -19.29 4.77
C THR A 99 9.15 -19.60 3.26
N PRO A 100 10.27 -20.13 2.76
CA PRO A 100 10.38 -20.55 1.36
C PRO A 100 9.29 -21.53 0.94
N GLU A 101 8.93 -22.48 1.82
CA GLU A 101 7.90 -23.52 1.57
C GLU A 101 6.52 -22.89 1.43
N LYS A 102 6.15 -21.96 2.35
CA LYS A 102 4.89 -21.22 2.24
C LYS A 102 4.85 -20.33 0.99
N ALA A 103 5.93 -19.67 0.65
CA ALA A 103 6.00 -18.84 -0.54
C ALA A 103 5.87 -19.68 -1.83
N ALA A 104 6.50 -20.86 -1.88
CA ALA A 104 6.37 -21.79 -3.00
C ALA A 104 4.95 -22.34 -3.14
N LEU A 105 4.32 -22.75 -2.02
CA LEU A 105 2.91 -23.16 -2.01
C LEU A 105 2.01 -22.01 -2.46
N GLY A 106 2.23 -20.79 -1.94
CA GLY A 106 1.47 -19.61 -2.31
C GLY A 106 1.61 -19.25 -3.79
N GLN A 107 2.81 -19.39 -4.35
CA GLN A 107 3.03 -19.22 -5.79
C GLN A 107 2.24 -20.23 -6.61
N ARG A 108 2.26 -21.51 -6.21
CA ARG A 108 1.49 -22.56 -6.90
C ARG A 108 -0.01 -22.27 -6.85
N LEU A 109 -0.53 -21.85 -5.68
CA LEU A 109 -1.94 -21.46 -5.51
C LEU A 109 -2.28 -20.21 -6.33
N PHE A 110 -1.39 -19.23 -6.41
CA PHE A 110 -1.56 -18.01 -7.20
C PHE A 110 -1.72 -18.29 -8.71
N ASP A 111 -1.07 -19.33 -9.19
CA ASP A 111 -1.11 -19.77 -10.58
C ASP A 111 -2.21 -20.83 -10.85
N ASP A 112 -2.95 -21.26 -9.81
CA ASP A 112 -3.92 -22.36 -9.94
C ASP A 112 -5.34 -21.85 -10.27
N PRO A 113 -5.88 -22.13 -11.47
CA PRO A 113 -7.22 -21.70 -11.85
C PRO A 113 -8.35 -22.39 -11.09
N ARG A 114 -8.07 -23.50 -10.41
CA ARG A 114 -9.04 -24.25 -9.61
C ARG A 114 -9.52 -23.49 -8.38
N LEU A 115 -8.91 -22.36 -8.05
CA LEU A 115 -9.42 -21.44 -7.04
C LEU A 115 -10.66 -20.66 -7.51
N SER A 116 -10.99 -20.66 -8.81
CA SER A 116 -12.22 -20.05 -9.34
C SER A 116 -13.36 -21.06 -9.48
N ALA A 117 -14.61 -20.56 -9.55
CA ALA A 117 -15.79 -21.37 -9.79
C ALA A 117 -15.71 -22.14 -11.11
N SER A 118 -15.21 -21.48 -12.16
CA SER A 118 -15.07 -22.08 -13.51
C SER A 118 -13.86 -23.00 -13.65
N GLY A 119 -12.89 -22.95 -12.74
CA GLY A 119 -11.61 -23.62 -12.90
C GLY A 119 -10.74 -23.07 -14.03
N GLN A 120 -10.99 -21.83 -14.49
CA GLN A 120 -10.31 -21.23 -15.63
C GLN A 120 -9.57 -19.91 -15.27
N ILE A 121 -9.80 -19.34 -14.10
CA ILE A 121 -9.26 -18.05 -13.67
C ILE A 121 -8.38 -18.27 -12.44
N ALA A 122 -7.11 -17.92 -12.56
CA ALA A 122 -6.14 -17.84 -11.46
C ALA A 122 -5.89 -16.38 -11.06
N CYS A 123 -5.24 -16.16 -9.91
CA CYS A 123 -4.76 -14.81 -9.56
C CYS A 123 -3.82 -14.26 -10.66
N ALA A 124 -2.97 -15.13 -11.23
CA ALA A 124 -2.08 -14.78 -12.34
C ALA A 124 -2.81 -14.34 -13.62
N SER A 125 -4.11 -14.62 -13.77
CA SER A 125 -4.90 -14.16 -14.93
C SER A 125 -5.08 -12.64 -14.94
N CYS A 126 -5.14 -12.00 -13.75
CA CYS A 126 -5.26 -10.55 -13.57
C CYS A 126 -3.96 -9.92 -13.01
N HIS A 127 -3.01 -10.75 -12.57
CA HIS A 127 -1.74 -10.32 -11.98
C HIS A 127 -0.56 -11.06 -12.63
N ALA A 128 -0.38 -10.85 -13.96
CA ALA A 128 0.66 -11.51 -14.76
C ALA A 128 2.07 -10.97 -14.41
N ARG A 129 3.03 -11.87 -14.17
CA ARG A 129 4.43 -11.52 -13.83
C ARG A 129 5.08 -10.65 -14.90
N GLU A 130 4.83 -10.99 -16.16
CA GLU A 130 5.37 -10.34 -17.33
C GLU A 130 4.93 -8.88 -17.44
N LEU A 131 3.76 -8.56 -16.87
CA LEU A 131 3.17 -7.23 -16.82
C LEU A 131 3.35 -6.57 -15.43
N GLY A 132 4.40 -6.95 -14.68
CA GLY A 132 4.65 -6.39 -13.35
C GLY A 132 3.59 -6.74 -12.32
N PHE A 133 2.93 -7.90 -12.46
CA PHE A 133 1.80 -8.36 -11.64
C PHE A 133 0.55 -7.47 -11.76
N ALA A 134 0.31 -6.91 -12.94
CA ALA A 134 -0.95 -6.33 -13.41
C ALA A 134 -1.45 -7.13 -14.61
N ASP A 135 -2.48 -6.66 -15.35
CA ASP A 135 -3.04 -7.40 -16.49
C ASP A 135 -3.00 -6.67 -17.84
N GLY A 136 -2.54 -5.42 -17.85
CA GLY A 136 -2.38 -4.63 -19.07
C GLY A 136 -3.69 -4.15 -19.68
N VAL A 137 -4.84 -4.33 -19.01
CA VAL A 137 -6.15 -3.88 -19.50
C VAL A 137 -6.79 -2.90 -18.52
N ARG A 138 -7.74 -2.10 -19.01
CA ARG A 138 -8.43 -1.07 -18.23
C ARG A 138 -9.05 -1.64 -16.94
N THR A 139 -9.80 -2.73 -17.10
CA THR A 139 -10.37 -3.53 -16.01
C THR A 139 -10.37 -5.00 -16.43
N SER A 140 -10.06 -5.87 -15.50
CA SER A 140 -9.89 -7.31 -15.73
C SER A 140 -11.16 -7.98 -16.21
N PHE A 141 -10.99 -9.09 -16.93
CA PHE A 141 -12.07 -10.02 -17.24
C PHE A 141 -12.07 -11.14 -16.20
N GLY A 142 -13.15 -11.29 -15.46
CA GLY A 142 -13.33 -12.36 -14.51
C GLY A 142 -14.34 -13.41 -14.97
N HIS A 143 -15.10 -13.98 -14.02
CA HIS A 143 -16.07 -15.03 -14.24
C HIS A 143 -17.09 -14.65 -15.33
N ASP A 144 -17.40 -15.60 -16.24
CA ASP A 144 -18.28 -15.39 -17.40
C ASP A 144 -17.89 -14.20 -18.28
N ARG A 145 -16.59 -13.85 -18.31
CA ARG A 145 -16.05 -12.68 -19.04
C ARG A 145 -16.66 -11.34 -18.60
N GLN A 146 -17.25 -11.29 -17.43
CA GLN A 146 -17.70 -10.02 -16.85
C GLN A 146 -16.48 -9.14 -16.55
N ARG A 147 -16.66 -7.83 -16.61
CA ARG A 147 -15.59 -6.89 -16.30
C ARG A 147 -15.67 -6.45 -14.83
N GLY A 148 -14.53 -6.45 -14.18
CA GLY A 148 -14.36 -5.77 -12.90
C GLY A 148 -14.60 -4.26 -13.01
N LYS A 149 -14.85 -3.62 -11.88
CA LYS A 149 -15.13 -2.17 -11.83
C LYS A 149 -13.87 -1.33 -11.82
N ARG A 150 -12.77 -1.88 -11.30
CA ARG A 150 -11.49 -1.18 -11.10
C ARG A 150 -10.35 -1.88 -11.83
N ASN A 151 -9.31 -1.11 -12.10
CA ASN A 151 -8.05 -1.63 -12.62
C ASN A 151 -7.39 -2.56 -11.58
N ALA A 152 -6.78 -3.65 -12.03
CA ALA A 152 -5.99 -4.56 -11.20
C ALA A 152 -4.61 -3.94 -10.90
N PRO A 153 -4.37 -3.46 -9.66
CA PRO A 153 -3.07 -2.91 -9.31
C PRO A 153 -2.04 -4.03 -9.20
N SER A 154 -0.76 -3.70 -9.39
CA SER A 154 0.31 -4.66 -9.11
C SER A 154 0.25 -5.17 -7.67
N VAL A 155 0.37 -6.48 -7.50
CA VAL A 155 0.50 -7.10 -6.16
C VAL A 155 1.95 -7.09 -5.65
N ALA A 156 2.93 -6.76 -6.49
CA ALA A 156 4.33 -6.79 -6.09
C ALA A 156 4.68 -5.85 -4.92
N PRO A 157 4.17 -4.60 -4.83
CA PRO A 157 4.41 -3.73 -3.67
C PRO A 157 3.42 -3.95 -2.51
N ALA A 158 2.46 -4.87 -2.61
CA ALA A 158 1.36 -5.02 -1.66
C ALA A 158 1.83 -5.27 -0.21
N ALA A 159 2.96 -5.98 -0.04
CA ALA A 159 3.50 -6.30 1.28
C ALA A 159 3.99 -5.08 2.10
N TRP A 160 4.14 -3.93 1.48
CA TRP A 160 4.55 -2.67 2.13
C TRP A 160 3.42 -1.65 2.24
N MET A 161 2.23 -1.98 1.75
CA MET A 161 1.08 -1.09 1.85
C MET A 161 0.40 -1.24 3.21
N PRO A 162 0.00 -0.13 3.87
CA PRO A 162 -0.67 -0.18 5.18
C PRO A 162 -2.07 -0.79 5.11
N VAL A 163 -2.73 -0.65 3.98
CA VAL A 163 -4.04 -1.25 3.66
C VAL A 163 -4.09 -1.59 2.17
N LEU A 164 -4.98 -2.49 1.79
CA LEU A 164 -5.02 -3.08 0.46
C LEU A 164 -6.32 -2.74 -0.28
N PHE A 165 -6.33 -2.97 -1.60
CA PHE A 165 -7.30 -2.42 -2.56
C PHE A 165 -7.20 -0.90 -2.73
N TRP A 166 -7.88 -0.39 -3.76
CA TRP A 166 -7.96 1.04 -4.05
C TRP A 166 -8.70 1.83 -2.95
N ASP A 167 -9.65 1.20 -2.28
CA ASP A 167 -10.47 1.78 -1.22
C ASP A 167 -10.00 1.43 0.20
N GLY A 168 -8.99 0.57 0.34
CA GLY A 168 -8.43 0.19 1.63
C GLY A 168 -9.35 -0.69 2.47
N ARG A 169 -10.17 -1.55 1.84
CA ARG A 169 -11.13 -2.42 2.54
C ARG A 169 -10.53 -3.68 3.18
N ALA A 170 -9.22 -3.91 2.99
CA ALA A 170 -8.53 -5.02 3.63
C ALA A 170 -7.24 -4.54 4.32
N ASP A 171 -7.04 -4.97 5.57
CA ASP A 171 -5.93 -4.55 6.43
C ASP A 171 -4.72 -5.50 6.33
N THR A 172 -4.91 -6.71 5.80
CA THR A 172 -3.85 -7.73 5.69
C THR A 172 -3.88 -8.40 4.33
N LEU A 173 -2.73 -8.94 3.90
CA LEU A 173 -2.63 -9.73 2.67
C LEU A 173 -3.49 -10.99 2.75
N GLU A 174 -3.58 -11.60 3.93
CA GLU A 174 -4.40 -12.77 4.18
C GLU A 174 -5.89 -12.47 3.94
N ALA A 175 -6.40 -11.39 4.53
CA ALA A 175 -7.78 -10.97 4.32
C ALA A 175 -8.02 -10.56 2.86
N GLN A 176 -7.10 -9.80 2.27
CA GLN A 176 -7.21 -9.36 0.88
C GLN A 176 -7.36 -10.54 -0.08
N SER A 177 -6.55 -11.61 0.08
CA SER A 177 -6.53 -12.73 -0.86
C SER A 177 -7.83 -13.53 -0.92
N LEU A 178 -8.68 -13.45 0.10
CA LEU A 178 -9.98 -14.12 0.12
C LEU A 178 -11.06 -13.37 -0.68
N HIS A 179 -10.95 -12.05 -0.83
CA HIS A 179 -11.97 -11.26 -1.52
C HIS A 179 -12.14 -11.63 -3.00
N PRO A 180 -11.07 -11.69 -3.82
CA PRO A 180 -11.20 -12.05 -5.23
C PRO A 180 -11.79 -13.44 -5.45
N LEU A 181 -11.53 -14.37 -4.52
CA LEU A 181 -12.02 -15.75 -4.62
C LEU A 181 -13.55 -15.83 -4.64
N VAL A 182 -14.23 -14.94 -3.91
CA VAL A 182 -15.69 -14.94 -3.77
C VAL A 182 -16.39 -13.86 -4.56
N ASP A 183 -15.66 -12.90 -5.13
CA ASP A 183 -16.26 -11.82 -5.93
C ASP A 183 -16.87 -12.39 -7.23
N PRO A 184 -18.18 -12.19 -7.48
CA PRO A 184 -18.86 -12.73 -8.67
C PRO A 184 -18.33 -12.15 -9.98
N LEU A 185 -17.71 -10.98 -9.97
CA LEU A 185 -17.09 -10.35 -11.15
C LEU A 185 -15.64 -10.80 -11.35
N GLU A 186 -15.03 -11.46 -10.36
CA GLU A 186 -13.62 -11.92 -10.42
C GLU A 186 -13.58 -13.44 -10.52
N MET A 187 -13.47 -14.19 -9.41
CA MET A 187 -13.30 -15.64 -9.43
C MET A 187 -14.58 -16.43 -9.11
N ALA A 188 -15.61 -15.77 -8.53
CA ALA A 188 -16.95 -16.30 -8.24
C ALA A 188 -16.99 -17.64 -7.48
N GLY A 189 -15.94 -18.01 -6.72
CA GLY A 189 -15.83 -19.27 -6.02
C GLY A 189 -16.56 -19.28 -4.68
N ALA A 190 -16.85 -20.48 -4.18
CA ALA A 190 -17.31 -20.70 -2.82
C ALA A 190 -16.15 -21.28 -1.98
N LEU A 191 -15.83 -20.63 -0.86
CA LEU A 191 -14.64 -21.01 -0.07
C LEU A 191 -14.60 -22.48 0.34
N PRO A 192 -15.72 -23.13 0.80
CA PRO A 192 -15.71 -24.55 1.13
C PRO A 192 -15.44 -25.46 -0.08
N GLU A 193 -15.93 -25.08 -1.26
CA GLU A 193 -15.70 -25.85 -2.50
C GLU A 193 -14.26 -25.74 -2.97
N ILE A 194 -13.65 -24.55 -2.86
CA ILE A 194 -12.23 -24.33 -3.15
C ILE A 194 -11.38 -25.21 -2.22
N GLU A 195 -11.64 -25.17 -0.92
CA GLU A 195 -10.93 -25.96 0.08
C GLU A 195 -11.01 -27.46 -0.23
N ALA A 196 -12.22 -27.98 -0.49
CA ALA A 196 -12.42 -29.37 -0.84
C ALA A 196 -11.71 -29.78 -2.15
N ARG A 197 -11.71 -28.89 -3.14
CA ARG A 197 -11.09 -29.13 -4.45
C ARG A 197 -9.57 -29.20 -4.35
N ILE A 198 -8.95 -28.31 -3.57
CA ILE A 198 -7.50 -28.31 -3.34
C ILE A 198 -7.11 -29.50 -2.46
N ALA A 199 -7.91 -29.84 -1.44
CA ALA A 199 -7.65 -31.00 -0.56
C ALA A 199 -7.73 -32.36 -1.30
N ALA A 200 -8.54 -32.42 -2.36
CA ALA A 200 -8.67 -33.66 -3.16
C ALA A 200 -7.45 -33.95 -4.06
N ASP A 201 -6.53 -32.97 -4.25
CA ASP A 201 -5.33 -33.18 -5.04
C ASP A 201 -4.16 -33.63 -4.13
N PRO A 202 -3.68 -34.87 -4.25
CA PRO A 202 -2.61 -35.41 -3.40
C PRO A 202 -1.28 -34.66 -3.56
N THR A 203 -1.08 -33.94 -4.68
CA THR A 203 0.14 -33.14 -4.89
C THR A 203 0.18 -31.89 -4.03
N TYR A 204 -0.96 -31.44 -3.49
CA TYR A 204 -1.01 -30.37 -2.49
C TYR A 204 -0.72 -30.87 -1.08
N ALA A 205 -1.06 -32.13 -0.75
CA ALA A 205 -0.83 -32.67 0.58
C ALA A 205 0.64 -32.55 1.04
N GLU A 206 1.59 -32.89 0.14
CA GLU A 206 3.03 -32.72 0.41
C GLU A 206 3.42 -31.24 0.60
N ALA A 207 2.92 -30.35 -0.28
CA ALA A 207 3.22 -28.93 -0.22
C ALA A 207 2.66 -28.27 1.06
N PHE A 208 1.45 -28.65 1.50
CA PHE A 208 0.89 -28.18 2.77
C PHE A 208 1.65 -28.73 3.97
N ARG A 209 2.09 -29.99 3.94
CA ARG A 209 2.92 -30.57 4.99
C ARG A 209 4.27 -29.84 5.12
N ALA A 210 4.90 -29.52 4.01
CA ALA A 210 6.14 -28.76 4.00
C ALA A 210 5.95 -27.32 4.55
N ALA A 211 4.83 -26.68 4.21
CA ALA A 211 4.55 -25.30 4.57
C ALA A 211 4.01 -25.13 6.01
N PHE A 212 3.24 -26.11 6.52
CA PHE A 212 2.47 -25.98 7.77
C PHE A 212 2.68 -27.13 8.78
N GLY A 213 3.48 -28.17 8.42
CA GLY A 213 3.78 -29.30 9.28
C GLY A 213 2.81 -30.48 9.18
N ASP A 214 1.63 -30.29 8.58
CA ASP A 214 0.66 -31.34 8.26
C ASP A 214 -0.04 -31.04 6.93
N ASP A 215 -0.74 -32.03 6.36
CA ASP A 215 -1.36 -31.96 5.02
C ASP A 215 -2.77 -31.35 5.01
N ARG A 216 -3.25 -30.84 6.13
CA ARG A 216 -4.60 -30.25 6.24
C ARG A 216 -4.70 -28.99 5.40
N VAL A 217 -5.62 -28.99 4.46
CA VAL A 217 -5.97 -27.84 3.63
C VAL A 217 -7.11 -27.08 4.33
N THR A 218 -6.93 -25.77 4.50
CA THR A 218 -7.98 -24.86 4.98
C THR A 218 -7.88 -23.53 4.25
N MET A 219 -8.97 -22.77 4.15
CA MET A 219 -8.93 -21.43 3.53
C MET A 219 -7.98 -20.49 4.25
N ASP A 220 -7.86 -20.57 5.58
CA ASP A 220 -6.86 -19.80 6.35
C ASP A 220 -5.44 -20.10 5.87
N ARG A 221 -5.08 -21.37 5.69
CA ARG A 221 -3.75 -21.76 5.20
C ARG A 221 -3.52 -21.39 3.73
N ILE A 222 -4.55 -21.46 2.89
CA ILE A 222 -4.50 -20.97 1.51
C ILE A 222 -4.20 -19.47 1.51
N ALA A 223 -4.94 -18.67 2.28
CA ALA A 223 -4.72 -17.25 2.41
C ALA A 223 -3.32 -16.92 2.96
N LYS A 224 -2.86 -17.64 3.98
CA LYS A 224 -1.52 -17.50 4.55
C LYS A 224 -0.40 -17.82 3.55
N ALA A 225 -0.57 -18.82 2.72
CA ALA A 225 0.40 -19.16 1.67
C ALA A 225 0.43 -18.11 0.57
N LEU A 226 -0.73 -17.64 0.08
CA LEU A 226 -0.84 -16.55 -0.90
C LEU A 226 -0.18 -15.26 -0.38
N ALA A 227 -0.40 -14.91 0.88
CA ALA A 227 0.23 -13.77 1.53
C ALA A 227 1.76 -13.93 1.65
N ALA A 228 2.25 -15.13 2.00
CA ALA A 228 3.68 -15.42 2.07
C ALA A 228 4.36 -15.28 0.68
N PHE A 229 3.69 -15.74 -0.38
CA PHE A 229 4.16 -15.51 -1.75
C PHE A 229 4.26 -14.02 -2.08
N GLN A 230 3.21 -13.23 -1.81
CA GLN A 230 3.24 -11.79 -2.07
C GLN A 230 4.35 -11.07 -1.28
N ARG A 231 4.62 -11.46 -0.02
CA ARG A 231 5.75 -10.94 0.77
C ARG A 231 7.12 -11.34 0.21
N SER A 232 7.21 -12.41 -0.57
CA SER A 232 8.45 -12.83 -1.22
C SER A 232 8.78 -12.03 -2.48
N LEU A 233 7.82 -11.30 -3.06
CA LEU A 233 8.00 -10.51 -4.26
C LEU A 233 8.94 -9.32 -4.01
N ARG A 234 9.59 -8.87 -5.08
CA ARG A 234 10.50 -7.71 -5.07
C ARG A 234 10.10 -6.75 -6.19
N PRO A 235 9.32 -5.70 -5.87
CA PRO A 235 8.90 -4.71 -6.87
C PRO A 235 10.06 -3.82 -7.32
N GLY A 236 9.80 -3.09 -8.40
CA GLY A 236 10.67 -2.04 -8.90
C GLY A 236 11.69 -2.51 -9.93
N GLN A 237 12.19 -1.56 -10.71
CA GLN A 237 13.20 -1.77 -11.72
C GLN A 237 14.60 -1.93 -11.09
N ALA A 238 15.44 -2.71 -11.75
CA ALA A 238 16.82 -2.89 -11.29
C ALA A 238 17.61 -1.57 -11.25
N ARG A 239 17.26 -0.61 -12.14
CA ARG A 239 17.89 0.71 -12.25
C ARG A 239 17.70 1.54 -10.97
N TRP A 240 16.45 1.70 -10.50
CA TRP A 240 16.18 2.37 -9.24
C TRP A 240 16.83 1.67 -8.05
N ARG A 241 16.71 0.33 -7.97
CA ARG A 241 17.32 -0.42 -6.85
C ARG A 241 18.84 -0.25 -6.78
N ARG A 242 19.53 -0.21 -7.92
CA ARG A 242 20.98 0.08 -7.94
C ARG A 242 21.27 1.52 -7.53
N PHE A 243 20.50 2.48 -8.04
CA PHE A 243 20.67 3.89 -7.70
C PHE A 243 20.52 4.14 -6.20
N ILE A 244 19.42 3.68 -5.60
CA ILE A 244 19.17 3.87 -4.16
C ILE A 244 20.15 3.06 -3.29
N GLY A 245 20.68 1.96 -3.81
CA GLY A 245 21.72 1.15 -3.20
C GLY A 245 23.15 1.71 -3.33
N GLY A 246 23.34 2.89 -3.97
CA GLY A 246 24.62 3.60 -4.06
C GLY A 246 25.27 3.65 -5.43
N ASP A 247 24.79 2.90 -6.44
CA ASP A 247 25.24 3.05 -7.82
C ASP A 247 24.64 4.29 -8.48
N ARG A 248 25.24 5.44 -8.23
CA ARG A 248 24.75 6.76 -8.69
C ARG A 248 24.79 6.94 -10.21
N ARG A 249 25.37 6.00 -10.96
CA ARG A 249 25.35 5.97 -12.43
C ARG A 249 24.18 5.17 -12.98
N ALA A 250 23.42 4.50 -12.14
CA ALA A 250 22.28 3.71 -12.56
C ALA A 250 21.14 4.55 -13.18
N LEU A 251 20.99 5.83 -12.80
CA LEU A 251 20.14 6.80 -13.48
C LEU A 251 20.99 7.63 -14.46
N ASP A 252 20.50 7.85 -15.66
CA ASP A 252 21.07 8.81 -16.61
C ASP A 252 20.70 10.25 -16.23
N ASP A 253 21.17 11.23 -16.99
CA ASP A 253 20.96 12.65 -16.66
C ASP A 253 19.50 13.05 -16.81
N GLN A 254 18.76 12.50 -17.76
CA GLN A 254 17.34 12.77 -17.94
C GLN A 254 16.54 12.24 -16.76
N GLN A 255 16.77 11.00 -16.37
CA GLN A 255 16.13 10.37 -15.22
C GLN A 255 16.45 11.09 -13.90
N LEU A 256 17.67 11.63 -13.79
CA LEU A 256 18.07 12.38 -12.60
C LEU A 256 17.40 13.77 -12.54
N ARG A 257 17.20 14.46 -13.68
CA ARG A 257 16.37 15.65 -13.76
C ARG A 257 14.92 15.35 -13.36
N GLY A 258 14.38 14.22 -13.89
CA GLY A 258 13.04 13.76 -13.52
C GLY A 258 12.88 13.46 -12.02
N LEU A 259 13.88 12.80 -11.38
CA LEU A 259 13.91 12.63 -9.92
C LEU A 259 13.88 13.98 -9.20
N HIS A 260 14.66 14.94 -9.67
CA HIS A 260 14.70 16.27 -9.07
C HIS A 260 13.35 16.99 -9.19
N LEU A 261 12.76 16.99 -10.37
CA LEU A 261 11.42 17.56 -10.61
C LEU A 261 10.36 16.86 -9.74
N PHE A 262 10.38 15.54 -9.65
CA PHE A 262 9.46 14.76 -8.82
C PHE A 262 9.49 15.19 -7.35
N ARG A 263 10.68 15.50 -6.83
CA ARG A 263 10.89 15.95 -5.45
C ARG A 263 10.61 17.43 -5.24
N THR A 264 10.74 18.27 -6.29
CA THR A 264 10.71 19.73 -6.17
C THR A 264 9.53 20.33 -6.93
N LYS A 265 9.72 20.88 -8.13
CA LYS A 265 8.72 21.64 -8.88
C LYS A 265 7.40 20.89 -9.05
N ALA A 266 7.44 19.61 -9.39
CA ALA A 266 6.24 18.80 -9.56
C ALA A 266 5.59 18.36 -8.24
N ALA A 267 6.31 18.46 -7.10
CA ALA A 267 5.84 18.13 -5.75
C ALA A 267 5.16 16.74 -5.62
N CYS A 268 5.47 15.78 -6.52
CA CYS A 268 4.89 14.43 -6.52
C CYS A 268 5.21 13.67 -5.21
N ALA A 269 6.37 14.00 -4.59
CA ALA A 269 6.77 13.47 -3.30
C ALA A 269 5.81 13.81 -2.15
N SER A 270 4.86 14.73 -2.34
CA SER A 270 3.82 15.04 -1.35
C SER A 270 2.90 13.86 -1.04
N CYS A 271 2.63 13.00 -2.04
CA CYS A 271 1.83 11.78 -1.89
C CYS A 271 2.69 10.53 -2.17
N HIS A 272 3.63 10.61 -3.12
CA HIS A 272 4.48 9.51 -3.54
C HIS A 272 5.86 9.58 -2.89
N SER A 273 5.95 9.25 -1.61
CA SER A 273 7.17 9.30 -0.80
C SER A 273 7.49 7.95 -0.16
N GLY A 274 8.62 7.85 0.53
CA GLY A 274 9.09 6.62 1.17
C GLY A 274 9.61 5.54 0.20
N PRO A 275 10.00 4.38 0.73
CA PRO A 275 10.62 3.31 -0.05
C PRO A 275 9.76 2.73 -1.17
N VAL A 276 8.43 2.82 -1.07
CA VAL A 276 7.47 2.32 -2.08
C VAL A 276 6.80 3.42 -2.90
N PHE A 277 7.16 4.69 -2.68
CA PHE A 277 6.54 5.84 -3.33
C PHE A 277 5.03 5.94 -3.08
N SER A 278 4.64 5.86 -1.82
CA SER A 278 3.25 6.01 -1.39
C SER A 278 3.21 6.47 0.06
N ASP A 279 2.36 7.45 0.35
CA ASP A 279 2.02 7.85 1.72
C ASP A 279 0.98 6.93 2.37
N GLY A 280 0.41 5.99 1.58
CA GLY A 280 -0.63 5.06 2.02
C GLY A 280 -1.97 5.72 2.35
N ARG A 281 -2.11 7.03 2.10
CA ARG A 281 -3.32 7.82 2.37
C ARG A 281 -4.29 7.78 1.17
N PHE A 282 -5.44 8.43 1.36
CA PHE A 282 -6.51 8.45 0.37
C PHE A 282 -6.71 9.87 -0.15
N HIS A 283 -6.72 10.01 -1.49
CA HIS A 283 -6.85 11.30 -2.17
C HIS A 283 -7.89 11.22 -3.29
N ASN A 284 -8.67 12.27 -3.44
CA ASN A 284 -9.62 12.38 -4.53
C ASN A 284 -8.99 13.17 -5.70
N LEU A 285 -8.76 12.51 -6.82
CA LEU A 285 -8.19 13.09 -8.01
C LEU A 285 -9.25 13.68 -8.97
N GLY A 286 -10.52 13.71 -8.58
CA GLY A 286 -11.64 14.16 -9.42
C GLY A 286 -12.09 13.13 -10.44
N LEU A 287 -11.69 11.85 -10.31
CA LEU A 287 -11.97 10.77 -11.26
C LEU A 287 -13.09 9.82 -10.81
N THR A 288 -13.93 10.23 -9.88
CA THR A 288 -15.00 9.41 -9.29
C THR A 288 -16.23 9.26 -10.17
N PHE A 289 -16.41 10.10 -11.20
CA PHE A 289 -17.63 10.11 -12.06
C PHE A 289 -18.94 10.25 -11.28
N TYR A 290 -18.95 10.95 -10.18
CA TYR A 290 -20.07 11.12 -9.26
C TYR A 290 -21.38 11.48 -10.01
N GLY A 291 -22.45 10.73 -9.75
CA GLY A 291 -23.76 10.89 -10.39
C GLY A 291 -23.80 10.55 -11.88
N ARG A 292 -22.77 9.89 -12.42
CA ARG A 292 -22.65 9.53 -13.85
C ARG A 292 -22.36 8.05 -14.03
N GLU A 293 -22.45 7.60 -15.29
CA GLU A 293 -21.97 6.26 -15.64
C GLU A 293 -20.51 6.06 -15.20
N HIS A 294 -20.19 4.90 -14.69
CA HIS A 294 -18.91 4.52 -14.10
C HIS A 294 -18.59 5.20 -12.76
N GLU A 295 -19.61 5.67 -12.04
CA GLU A 295 -19.41 6.18 -10.68
C GLU A 295 -18.69 5.18 -9.79
N ASP A 296 -17.67 5.67 -9.07
CA ASP A 296 -17.01 4.93 -8.00
C ASP A 296 -16.74 5.87 -6.83
N LEU A 297 -17.39 5.63 -5.71
CA LEU A 297 -17.29 6.48 -4.51
C LEU A 297 -16.03 6.18 -3.68
N GLY A 298 -15.18 5.21 -4.11
CA GLY A 298 -13.90 4.94 -3.50
C GLY A 298 -13.97 4.57 -2.02
N ARG A 299 -13.18 5.28 -1.21
CA ARG A 299 -13.05 5.06 0.24
C ARG A 299 -14.37 5.19 0.99
N TYR A 300 -15.33 5.98 0.50
CA TYR A 300 -16.67 6.10 1.08
C TYR A 300 -17.35 4.74 1.29
N HIS A 301 -17.18 3.79 0.38
CA HIS A 301 -17.75 2.44 0.52
C HIS A 301 -17.29 1.69 1.77
N VAL A 302 -16.16 2.10 2.34
CA VAL A 302 -15.58 1.48 3.54
C VAL A 302 -15.92 2.27 4.80
N THR A 303 -15.94 3.59 4.72
CA THR A 303 -16.05 4.46 5.90
C THR A 303 -17.43 5.05 6.10
N GLY A 304 -18.23 5.20 5.05
CA GLY A 304 -19.51 5.91 5.07
C GLY A 304 -19.40 7.43 5.30
N ARG A 305 -18.18 8.00 5.23
CA ARG A 305 -17.97 9.42 5.51
C ARG A 305 -17.98 10.22 4.21
N ALA A 306 -18.71 11.33 4.19
CA ALA A 306 -18.88 12.18 3.00
C ALA A 306 -17.53 12.72 2.47
N GLU A 307 -16.58 13.04 3.33
CA GLU A 307 -15.25 13.50 2.97
C GLU A 307 -14.41 12.45 2.22
N ASP A 308 -14.76 11.18 2.32
CA ASP A 308 -14.06 10.08 1.64
C ASP A 308 -14.65 9.76 0.25
N VAL A 309 -15.68 10.48 -0.20
CA VAL A 309 -16.28 10.26 -1.52
C VAL A 309 -15.29 10.54 -2.64
N GLY A 310 -15.02 9.51 -3.44
CA GLY A 310 -14.10 9.59 -4.58
C GLY A 310 -12.63 9.58 -4.21
N ALA A 311 -12.30 9.34 -2.94
CA ALA A 311 -10.93 9.18 -2.50
C ALA A 311 -10.44 7.74 -2.71
N PHE A 312 -9.22 7.61 -3.23
CA PHE A 312 -8.55 6.34 -3.47
C PHE A 312 -7.16 6.36 -2.85
N ARG A 313 -6.68 5.20 -2.43
CA ARG A 313 -5.36 5.05 -1.82
C ARG A 313 -4.27 5.39 -2.84
N THR A 314 -3.28 6.16 -2.42
CA THR A 314 -2.05 6.39 -3.20
C THR A 314 -1.38 5.05 -3.51
N PRO A 315 -1.25 4.64 -4.79
CA PRO A 315 -0.54 3.42 -5.13
C PRO A 315 0.98 3.62 -5.00
N GLY A 316 1.72 2.53 -4.76
CA GLY A 316 3.17 2.54 -4.91
C GLY A 316 3.58 2.67 -6.38
N LEU A 317 4.73 3.32 -6.65
CA LEU A 317 5.18 3.52 -8.03
C LEU A 317 6.32 2.58 -8.47
N LEU A 318 6.80 1.69 -7.61
CA LEU A 318 7.85 0.75 -8.00
C LEU A 318 7.36 -0.20 -9.09
N GLY A 319 8.01 -0.15 -10.25
CA GLY A 319 7.64 -0.91 -11.44
C GLY A 319 6.44 -0.33 -12.20
N VAL A 320 6.08 0.92 -11.94
CA VAL A 320 4.89 1.58 -12.51
C VAL A 320 4.86 1.55 -14.04
N SER A 321 5.99 1.64 -14.72
CA SER A 321 6.08 1.60 -16.19
C SER A 321 5.54 0.31 -16.82
N ARG A 322 5.41 -0.77 -16.05
CA ARG A 322 4.98 -2.09 -16.53
C ARG A 322 3.51 -2.40 -16.22
N THR A 323 2.83 -1.53 -15.47
CA THR A 323 1.53 -1.83 -14.87
C THR A 323 0.39 -0.96 -15.43
N GLY A 324 0.61 -0.38 -16.60
CA GLY A 324 -0.45 0.34 -17.31
C GLY A 324 -1.59 -0.58 -17.80
N PRO A 325 -2.77 -0.02 -18.11
CA PRO A 325 -3.14 1.38 -17.92
C PRO A 325 -3.36 1.74 -16.44
N TRP A 326 -3.31 3.02 -16.11
CA TRP A 326 -3.22 3.48 -14.72
C TRP A 326 -4.50 4.16 -14.22
N MET A 327 -4.49 4.58 -12.95
CA MET A 327 -5.57 5.00 -12.07
C MET A 327 -6.51 3.85 -11.69
N HIS A 328 -7.36 4.08 -10.67
CA HIS A 328 -8.29 3.06 -10.18
C HIS A 328 -9.26 2.55 -11.25
N ASN A 329 -9.51 3.35 -12.26
CA ASN A 329 -10.42 3.06 -13.38
C ASN A 329 -9.69 2.72 -14.69
N GLY A 330 -8.34 2.69 -14.70
CA GLY A 330 -7.54 2.34 -15.86
C GLY A 330 -7.70 3.29 -17.08
N LEU A 331 -8.00 4.57 -16.84
CA LEU A 331 -8.29 5.52 -17.93
C LEU A 331 -7.04 6.01 -18.69
N PHE A 332 -5.86 5.90 -18.11
CA PHE A 332 -4.65 6.45 -18.69
C PHE A 332 -3.77 5.33 -19.29
N PRO A 333 -3.74 5.17 -20.61
CA PRO A 333 -2.90 4.16 -21.26
C PRO A 333 -1.45 4.60 -21.47
N LEU A 334 -1.16 5.91 -21.33
CA LEU A 334 0.17 6.48 -21.53
C LEU A 334 0.65 7.21 -20.27
N MET A 335 1.90 6.99 -19.88
CA MET A 335 2.51 7.64 -18.70
C MET A 335 2.54 9.16 -18.83
N GLU A 336 2.86 9.66 -20.03
CA GLU A 336 2.81 11.08 -20.34
C GLU A 336 1.42 11.67 -20.06
N GLY A 337 0.34 10.95 -20.40
CA GLY A 337 -1.03 11.39 -20.13
C GLY A 337 -1.31 11.59 -18.65
N ILE A 338 -0.70 10.76 -17.76
CA ILE A 338 -0.81 10.93 -16.31
C ILE A 338 -0.05 12.18 -15.86
N VAL A 339 1.18 12.37 -16.34
CA VAL A 339 1.98 13.55 -15.96
C VAL A 339 1.28 14.83 -16.43
N ARG A 340 0.72 14.85 -17.64
CA ARG A 340 -0.09 15.98 -18.15
C ARG A 340 -1.36 16.21 -17.34
N PHE A 341 -2.02 15.14 -16.88
CA PHE A 341 -3.18 15.23 -15.98
C PHE A 341 -2.81 15.92 -14.66
N TYR A 342 -1.71 15.54 -14.04
CA TYR A 342 -1.20 16.22 -12.85
C TYR A 342 -0.67 17.63 -13.15
N ASN A 343 -0.08 17.87 -14.34
CA ASN A 343 0.35 19.18 -14.76
C ASN A 343 -0.81 20.18 -14.84
N ALA A 344 -2.01 19.69 -15.20
CA ALA A 344 -3.24 20.48 -15.20
C ALA A 344 -3.86 20.65 -13.78
N GLY A 345 -3.30 20.04 -12.75
CA GLY A 345 -3.82 20.09 -11.38
C GLY A 345 -4.89 19.02 -11.08
N GLY A 346 -4.91 17.92 -11.82
CA GLY A 346 -5.94 16.89 -11.67
C GLY A 346 -7.27 17.25 -12.34
N ALA A 347 -8.35 16.57 -11.96
CA ALA A 347 -9.68 16.90 -12.46
C ALA A 347 -10.50 17.64 -11.40
N HIS A 348 -11.16 18.73 -11.82
CA HIS A 348 -12.05 19.52 -11.00
C HIS A 348 -13.47 19.51 -11.62
N PRO A 349 -14.25 18.42 -11.43
CA PRO A 349 -15.59 18.33 -11.99
C PRO A 349 -16.46 19.47 -11.50
N ARG A 350 -17.20 20.09 -12.44
CA ARG A 350 -18.16 21.14 -12.07
C ARG A 350 -19.35 20.50 -11.39
N ARG A 351 -19.75 21.08 -10.23
CA ARG A 351 -20.95 20.66 -9.51
C ARG A 351 -22.18 20.91 -10.40
N PRO A 352 -23.04 19.91 -10.62
CA PRO A 352 -24.28 20.11 -11.38
C PRO A 352 -25.20 21.14 -10.71
N ALA A 353 -25.96 21.89 -11.49
CA ALA A 353 -26.98 22.79 -10.97
C ALA A 353 -28.03 21.99 -10.16
N GLY A 354 -28.42 22.52 -8.99
CA GLY A 354 -29.34 21.85 -8.08
C GLY A 354 -28.68 20.89 -7.08
N SER A 355 -27.38 20.68 -7.17
CA SER A 355 -26.61 19.86 -6.22
C SER A 355 -25.75 20.69 -5.25
N GLU A 356 -26.02 21.99 -5.14
CA GLU A 356 -25.19 22.94 -4.36
C GLU A 356 -25.08 22.53 -2.89
N ASN A 357 -26.12 21.90 -2.34
CA ASN A 357 -26.18 21.46 -0.94
C ASN A 357 -26.00 19.95 -0.79
N ASP A 358 -25.53 19.25 -1.81
CA ASP A 358 -25.26 17.82 -1.72
C ASP A 358 -24.00 17.57 -0.88
N PRO A 359 -24.14 16.99 0.34
CA PRO A 359 -23.00 16.74 1.22
C PRO A 359 -22.07 15.63 0.70
N MET A 360 -22.56 14.83 -0.24
CA MET A 360 -21.82 13.72 -0.85
C MET A 360 -21.04 14.16 -2.09
N TYR A 361 -21.20 15.42 -2.56
CA TYR A 361 -20.49 15.85 -3.75
C TYR A 361 -18.98 15.87 -3.53
N PRO A 362 -18.19 15.09 -4.29
CA PRO A 362 -16.77 14.93 -4.06
C PRO A 362 -15.98 16.21 -4.30
N VAL A 363 -15.04 16.50 -3.43
CA VAL A 363 -14.12 17.62 -3.58
C VAL A 363 -12.74 17.05 -3.96
N THR A 364 -12.17 17.58 -5.05
CA THR A 364 -10.80 17.23 -5.46
C THR A 364 -9.81 17.65 -4.37
N ASP A 365 -8.82 16.80 -4.09
CA ASP A 365 -7.81 17.05 -3.06
C ASP A 365 -7.10 18.40 -3.30
N PRO A 366 -7.04 19.30 -2.31
CA PRO A 366 -6.42 20.62 -2.46
C PRO A 366 -4.91 20.59 -2.74
N MET A 367 -4.24 19.45 -2.55
CA MET A 367 -2.85 19.29 -2.97
C MET A 367 -2.68 19.24 -4.49
N LEU A 368 -3.78 19.06 -5.25
CA LEU A 368 -3.75 19.04 -6.71
C LEU A 368 -3.91 20.47 -7.26
N GLU A 369 -2.79 21.04 -7.65
CA GLU A 369 -2.68 22.34 -8.27
C GLU A 369 -1.90 22.24 -9.58
N PRO A 370 -2.10 23.15 -10.56
CA PRO A 370 -1.30 23.19 -11.77
C PRO A 370 0.20 23.28 -11.48
N LEU A 371 1.00 22.45 -12.15
CA LEU A 371 2.43 22.34 -11.88
C LEU A 371 3.25 23.25 -12.78
N ASN A 372 2.70 23.72 -13.89
CA ASN A 372 3.34 24.58 -14.89
C ASN A 372 4.66 23.98 -15.43
N LEU A 373 4.64 22.70 -15.70
CA LEU A 373 5.76 21.98 -16.30
C LEU A 373 5.80 22.25 -17.81
N THR A 374 7.00 22.38 -18.34
CA THR A 374 7.25 22.38 -19.78
C THR A 374 7.17 20.96 -20.35
N ASP A 375 7.13 20.81 -21.68
CA ASP A 375 7.14 19.49 -22.33
C ASP A 375 8.44 18.72 -22.01
N ASP A 376 9.60 19.38 -22.02
CA ASP A 376 10.88 18.74 -21.65
C ASP A 376 10.88 18.26 -20.19
N GLU A 377 10.27 19.00 -19.26
CA GLU A 377 10.15 18.58 -17.86
C GLU A 377 9.17 17.41 -17.68
N ILE A 378 8.14 17.34 -18.52
CA ILE A 378 7.23 16.18 -18.58
C ILE A 378 7.98 14.95 -19.04
N ASP A 379 8.79 15.08 -20.11
CA ASP A 379 9.61 13.98 -20.64
C ASP A 379 10.63 13.49 -19.61
N ASP A 380 11.28 14.40 -18.87
CA ASP A 380 12.21 14.07 -17.80
C ASP A 380 11.51 13.29 -16.67
N LEU A 381 10.29 13.71 -16.27
CA LEU A 381 9.49 12.99 -15.29
C LEU A 381 9.06 11.60 -15.75
N VAL A 382 8.63 11.47 -17.02
CA VAL A 382 8.29 10.17 -17.63
C VAL A 382 9.50 9.25 -17.59
N ALA A 383 10.67 9.74 -18.02
CA ALA A 383 11.91 8.95 -18.02
C ALA A 383 12.30 8.48 -16.60
N TYR A 384 12.06 9.31 -15.59
CA TYR A 384 12.27 8.90 -14.19
C TYR A 384 11.27 7.84 -13.72
N LEU A 385 9.97 8.01 -14.00
CA LEU A 385 8.93 7.03 -13.65
C LEU A 385 9.18 5.67 -14.32
N GLU A 386 9.76 5.66 -15.53
CA GLU A 386 10.16 4.45 -16.23
C GLU A 386 11.37 3.74 -15.59
N ALA A 387 12.15 4.43 -14.78
CA ALA A 387 13.28 3.87 -14.06
C ALA A 387 12.93 3.23 -12.71
N LEU A 388 11.71 3.50 -12.19
CA LEU A 388 11.19 2.95 -10.94
C LEU A 388 10.73 1.49 -11.11
#